data_a42f217664a290a73548d0be0e305294
#
_entry.id   a42f217664a290a73548d0be0e305294
#
_cell.length_a   1.000
_cell.length_b   1.000
_cell.length_c   1.000
_cell.angle_alpha   90.00
_cell.angle_beta   90.00
_cell.angle_gamma   90.00
#
_symmetry.space_group_name_H-M   'P 1'
#
loop_
_entity.id
_entity.type
_entity.pdbx_description
1 polymer ?
#
loop_
_entity_poly.entity_id
_entity_poly.type
_entity_poly.pdbx_seq_one_letter_code
_entity_poly.pdbx_strand_id
1 'polypeptide(L)'
;MCRPTPKKNFTKCLPIIILFFTVLRILAGLRIPYMILADQRYDDRMLFENAYDLLSGVWLGSYDAYTLAKGIGYPMFLLLAKKLCLPYSVLLALLQAVGSWLFVRALSVRWKNPYGQTLLYLLLLFSPISLTQLVTQRLYRMAIVPGMVLVVFSGMIGLTLRKELPLKKQLPWAVLTGVALAFFWQIR
;
A
#
# COMPACT_ATOMS: atom_id res chain seq x y z
N MET A 1 -25.57 -6.17 33.69
CA MET A 1 -24.19 -5.69 33.59
C MET A 1 -24.17 -4.47 32.68
N CYS A 2 -24.12 -3.26 33.24
CA CYS A 2 -23.99 -2.03 32.47
C CYS A 2 -22.58 -1.95 31.87
N ARG A 3 -22.48 -1.96 30.54
CA ARG A 3 -21.21 -1.63 29.85
C ARG A 3 -20.89 -0.16 30.08
N PRO A 4 -19.72 0.20 30.61
CA PRO A 4 -19.34 1.60 30.76
C PRO A 4 -19.30 2.24 29.35
N THR A 5 -20.10 3.27 29.15
CA THR A 5 -20.05 4.08 27.93
C THR A 5 -18.68 4.75 27.85
N PRO A 6 -17.92 4.60 26.77
CA PRO A 6 -16.62 5.27 26.62
C PRO A 6 -16.82 6.77 26.69
N LYS A 7 -16.03 7.44 27.56
CA LYS A 7 -16.09 8.89 27.75
C LYS A 7 -15.99 9.58 26.38
N LYS A 8 -17.02 10.30 25.96
CA LYS A 8 -17.18 10.99 24.65
C LYS A 8 -15.95 11.80 24.20
N ASN A 9 -15.12 12.25 25.13
CA ASN A 9 -13.94 13.07 24.84
C ASN A 9 -12.77 12.27 24.26
N PHE A 10 -12.61 11.01 24.63
CA PHE A 10 -11.48 10.20 24.16
C PHE A 10 -11.66 9.73 22.71
N THR A 11 -12.89 9.51 22.25
CA THR A 11 -13.15 9.14 20.84
C THR A 11 -12.81 10.25 19.85
N LYS A 12 -12.84 11.53 20.28
CA LYS A 12 -12.45 12.68 19.47
C LYS A 12 -10.94 12.74 19.22
N CYS A 13 -10.13 12.15 20.10
CA CYS A 13 -8.68 12.11 19.96
C CYS A 13 -8.18 11.00 19.00
N LEU A 14 -9.00 9.99 18.70
CA LEU A 14 -8.57 8.86 17.85
C LEU A 14 -8.11 9.27 16.44
N PRO A 15 -8.79 10.18 15.72
CA PRO A 15 -8.29 10.64 14.42
C PRO A 15 -6.94 11.36 14.52
N ILE A 16 -6.72 12.10 15.60
CA ILE A 16 -5.45 12.80 15.85
C ILE A 16 -4.33 11.78 16.08
N ILE A 17 -4.61 10.73 16.84
CA ILE A 17 -3.67 9.63 17.10
C ILE A 17 -3.32 8.94 15.78
N ILE A 18 -4.31 8.60 14.96
CA ILE A 18 -4.10 8.00 13.63
C ILE A 18 -3.21 8.90 12.79
N LEU A 19 -3.53 10.19 12.69
CA LEU A 19 -2.76 11.16 11.92
C LEU A 19 -1.31 11.26 12.42
N PHE A 20 -1.11 11.40 13.73
CA PHE A 20 0.20 11.49 14.36
C PHE A 20 1.08 10.28 14.02
N PHE A 21 0.58 9.08 14.23
CA PHE A 21 1.34 7.86 13.93
C PHE A 21 1.56 7.64 12.43
N THR A 22 0.63 8.10 11.58
CA THR A 22 0.82 8.07 10.12
C THR A 22 1.97 8.99 9.71
N VAL A 23 1.99 10.22 10.23
CA VAL A 23 3.10 11.17 9.98
C VAL A 23 4.42 10.59 10.53
N LEU A 24 4.41 10.03 11.73
CA LEU A 24 5.59 9.39 12.32
C LEU A 24 6.12 8.25 11.42
N ARG A 25 5.23 7.44 10.85
CA ARG A 25 5.59 6.36 9.92
C ARG A 25 6.23 6.90 8.63
N ILE A 26 5.70 8.01 8.10
CA ILE A 26 6.25 8.68 6.92
C ILE A 26 7.65 9.23 7.23
N LEU A 27 7.80 9.94 8.35
CA LEU A 27 9.09 10.49 8.79
C LEU A 27 10.13 9.38 9.05
N ALA A 28 9.72 8.28 9.67
CA ALA A 28 10.58 7.11 9.84
C ALA A 28 11.02 6.54 8.48
N GLY A 29 10.12 6.53 7.48
CA GLY A 29 10.44 6.13 6.12
C GLY A 29 11.55 6.99 5.49
N LEU A 30 11.59 8.29 5.74
CA LEU A 30 12.62 9.20 5.21
C LEU A 30 14.04 8.89 5.74
N ARG A 31 14.16 8.15 6.84
CA ARG A 31 15.45 7.74 7.42
C ARG A 31 15.98 6.43 6.88
N ILE A 32 15.21 5.72 6.05
CA ILE A 32 15.60 4.43 5.48
C ILE A 32 16.47 4.68 4.23
N PRO A 33 17.74 4.25 4.21
CA PRO A 33 18.57 4.31 3.02
C PRO A 33 18.10 3.31 1.97
N TYR A 34 18.28 3.63 0.71
CA TYR A 34 17.95 2.71 -0.41
C TYR A 34 19.18 2.11 -1.01
N MET A 35 19.05 0.85 -1.43
CA MET A 35 20.06 0.13 -2.18
C MET A 35 19.47 -0.35 -3.51
N ILE A 36 20.25 -0.16 -4.58
CA ILE A 36 20.06 -0.86 -5.85
C ILE A 36 21.20 -1.86 -5.92
N LEU A 37 20.91 -3.14 -6.08
CA LEU A 37 21.90 -4.15 -6.31
C LEU A 37 22.29 -4.11 -7.80
N ALA A 38 23.30 -3.31 -8.13
CA ALA A 38 23.74 -3.10 -9.51
C ALA A 38 24.17 -4.39 -10.22
N ASP A 39 24.68 -5.36 -9.46
CA ASP A 39 25.09 -6.68 -9.97
C ASP A 39 23.91 -7.57 -10.38
N GLN A 40 22.72 -7.24 -9.94
CA GLN A 40 21.47 -7.96 -10.27
C GLN A 40 20.88 -7.42 -11.59
N ARG A 41 21.60 -7.63 -12.70
CA ARG A 41 21.27 -7.10 -14.03
C ARG A 41 19.83 -7.41 -14.49
N TYR A 42 19.34 -8.60 -14.14
CA TYR A 42 18.01 -9.09 -14.56
C TYR A 42 16.89 -8.80 -13.56
N ASP A 43 17.19 -8.19 -12.44
CA ASP A 43 16.22 -7.88 -11.39
C ASP A 43 16.07 -6.37 -11.16
N ASP A 44 16.88 -5.80 -10.27
CA ASP A 44 16.72 -4.41 -9.83
C ASP A 44 17.00 -3.43 -10.97
N ARG A 45 18.07 -3.68 -11.72
CA ARG A 45 18.49 -2.81 -12.82
C ARG A 45 17.44 -2.76 -13.93
N MET A 46 16.92 -3.90 -14.35
CA MET A 46 15.91 -3.97 -15.41
C MET A 46 14.60 -3.25 -15.00
N LEU A 47 14.15 -3.41 -13.75
CA LEU A 47 12.96 -2.71 -13.24
C LEU A 47 13.15 -1.20 -13.23
N PHE A 48 14.38 -0.74 -12.94
CA PHE A 48 14.71 0.68 -12.94
C PHE A 48 14.82 1.23 -14.37
N GLU A 49 15.47 0.51 -15.28
CA GLU A 49 15.56 0.86 -16.69
C GLU A 49 14.16 0.97 -17.31
N ASN A 50 13.28 -0.01 -17.09
CA ASN A 50 11.89 0.04 -17.54
C ASN A 50 11.13 1.26 -16.99
N ALA A 51 11.40 1.66 -15.75
CA ALA A 51 10.79 2.87 -15.17
C ALA A 51 11.31 4.15 -15.84
N TYR A 52 12.59 4.18 -16.20
CA TYR A 52 13.21 5.29 -16.93
C TYR A 52 12.66 5.40 -18.37
N ASP A 53 12.52 4.27 -19.07
CA ASP A 53 11.93 4.24 -20.40
C ASP A 53 10.50 4.75 -20.41
N LEU A 54 9.70 4.32 -19.42
CA LEU A 54 8.35 4.84 -19.23
C LEU A 54 8.32 6.35 -18.95
N LEU A 55 9.30 6.87 -18.19
CA LEU A 55 9.44 8.30 -17.93
C LEU A 55 9.74 9.08 -19.21
N SER A 56 10.55 8.50 -20.09
CA SER A 56 10.96 9.06 -21.39
C SER A 56 9.87 8.92 -22.46
N GLY A 57 8.74 8.30 -22.14
CA GLY A 57 7.62 8.08 -23.07
C GLY A 57 7.81 6.87 -24.00
N VAL A 58 8.84 6.06 -23.75
CA VAL A 58 9.10 4.81 -24.47
C VAL A 58 8.49 3.66 -23.68
N TRP A 59 7.57 2.93 -24.31
CA TRP A 59 6.91 1.79 -23.65
C TRP A 59 7.87 0.60 -23.54
N LEU A 60 8.36 0.33 -22.30
CA LEU A 60 9.24 -0.80 -21.97
C LEU A 60 10.53 -0.90 -22.78
N GLY A 61 11.01 0.19 -23.37
CA GLY A 61 12.26 0.21 -24.14
C GLY A 61 12.20 -0.48 -25.48
N SER A 62 13.37 -0.86 -26.00
CA SER A 62 13.49 -1.64 -27.23
C SER A 62 13.00 -3.08 -27.00
N TYR A 63 12.35 -3.65 -28.00
CA TYR A 63 11.89 -5.03 -27.94
C TYR A 63 13.08 -6.00 -28.02
N ASP A 64 13.32 -6.71 -26.94
CA ASP A 64 14.39 -7.71 -26.83
C ASP A 64 13.91 -8.97 -26.07
N ALA A 65 14.84 -9.92 -25.81
CA ALA A 65 14.54 -11.15 -25.09
C ALA A 65 14.04 -10.94 -23.63
N TYR A 66 14.21 -9.74 -23.09
CA TYR A 66 13.83 -9.39 -21.71
C TYR A 66 12.57 -8.51 -21.63
N THR A 67 12.08 -8.04 -22.77
CA THR A 67 10.82 -7.31 -22.85
C THR A 67 9.70 -8.19 -22.31
N LEU A 68 8.92 -7.69 -21.36
CA LEU A 68 7.87 -8.41 -20.64
C LEU A 68 8.34 -9.54 -19.69
N ALA A 69 9.65 -9.74 -19.51
CA ALA A 69 10.16 -10.71 -18.51
C ALA A 69 9.72 -10.35 -17.08
N LYS A 70 9.48 -9.08 -16.83
CA LYS A 70 8.92 -8.56 -15.56
C LYS A 70 7.66 -7.73 -15.87
N GLY A 71 6.67 -7.82 -14.96
CA GLY A 71 5.45 -7.02 -15.10
C GLY A 71 5.73 -5.53 -14.94
N ILE A 72 4.92 -4.70 -15.58
CA ILE A 72 5.04 -3.24 -15.62
C ILE A 72 4.64 -2.55 -14.29
N GLY A 73 3.94 -3.23 -13.40
CA GLY A 73 3.35 -2.61 -12.20
C GLY A 73 4.37 -1.95 -11.28
N TYR A 74 5.52 -2.58 -11.07
CA TYR A 74 6.55 -1.96 -10.24
C TYR A 74 7.27 -0.78 -10.91
N PRO A 75 7.68 -0.84 -12.19
CA PRO A 75 8.12 0.33 -12.94
C PRO A 75 7.15 1.51 -12.89
N MET A 76 5.83 1.25 -13.03
CA MET A 76 4.80 2.29 -12.88
C MET A 76 4.76 2.89 -11.48
N PHE A 77 4.99 2.10 -10.44
CA PHE A 77 5.07 2.61 -9.07
C PHE A 77 6.30 3.52 -8.87
N LEU A 78 7.45 3.16 -9.43
CA LEU A 78 8.64 4.02 -9.44
C LEU A 78 8.40 5.32 -10.22
N LEU A 79 7.77 5.24 -11.38
CA LEU A 79 7.38 6.39 -12.17
C LEU A 79 6.42 7.31 -11.41
N LEU A 80 5.47 6.74 -10.65
CA LEU A 80 4.55 7.50 -9.81
C LEU A 80 5.30 8.30 -8.73
N ALA A 81 6.29 7.68 -8.06
CA ALA A 81 7.13 8.37 -7.08
C ALA A 81 7.84 9.57 -7.72
N LYS A 82 8.42 9.39 -8.90
CA LYS A 82 9.10 10.45 -9.65
C LYS A 82 8.15 11.57 -10.06
N LYS A 83 6.98 11.24 -10.64
CA LYS A 83 5.99 12.23 -11.09
C LYS A 83 5.39 13.03 -9.95
N LEU A 84 5.21 12.41 -8.78
CA LEU A 84 4.72 13.10 -7.58
C LEU A 84 5.83 13.85 -6.82
N CYS A 85 7.08 13.77 -7.26
CA CYS A 85 8.24 14.32 -6.56
C CYS A 85 8.34 13.84 -5.12
N LEU A 86 7.90 12.59 -4.84
CA LEU A 86 7.93 11.99 -3.52
C LEU A 86 9.12 11.01 -3.41
N PRO A 87 9.84 11.03 -2.27
CA PRO A 87 10.78 9.95 -1.97
C PRO A 87 10.08 8.59 -2.00
N TYR A 88 10.76 7.59 -2.54
CA TYR A 88 10.23 6.22 -2.68
C TYR A 88 9.68 5.66 -1.35
N SER A 89 10.40 5.91 -0.22
CA SER A 89 9.95 5.49 1.12
C SER A 89 8.66 6.12 1.58
N VAL A 90 8.48 7.39 1.23
CA VAL A 90 7.23 8.10 1.55
C VAL A 90 6.08 7.44 0.80
N LEU A 91 6.28 7.11 -0.49
CA LEU A 91 5.24 6.43 -1.27
C LEU A 91 4.93 5.04 -0.73
N LEU A 92 5.96 4.27 -0.28
CA LEU A 92 5.75 2.99 0.41
C LEU A 92 4.99 3.15 1.73
N ALA A 93 5.35 4.15 2.54
CA ALA A 93 4.68 4.44 3.79
C ALA A 93 3.21 4.86 3.57
N LEU A 94 2.96 5.65 2.54
CA LEU A 94 1.60 6.03 2.13
C LEU A 94 0.78 4.83 1.65
N LEU A 95 1.37 3.96 0.82
CA LEU A 95 0.70 2.73 0.38
C LEU A 95 0.32 1.83 1.57
N GLN A 96 1.24 1.67 2.54
CA GLN A 96 0.97 0.92 3.77
C GLN A 96 -0.13 1.58 4.60
N ALA A 97 -0.11 2.89 4.75
CA ALA A 97 -1.12 3.65 5.49
C ALA A 97 -2.51 3.55 4.85
N VAL A 98 -2.57 3.73 3.53
CA VAL A 98 -3.82 3.59 2.76
C VAL A 98 -4.35 2.16 2.83
N GLY A 99 -3.50 1.15 2.65
CA GLY A 99 -3.88 -0.25 2.77
C GLY A 99 -4.43 -0.58 4.16
N SER A 100 -3.74 -0.13 5.22
CA SER A 100 -4.17 -0.31 6.61
C SER A 100 -5.51 0.36 6.89
N TRP A 101 -5.69 1.59 6.40
CA TRP A 101 -6.93 2.34 6.55
C TRP A 101 -8.09 1.67 5.82
N LEU A 102 -7.89 1.24 4.57
CA LEU A 102 -8.88 0.53 3.78
C LEU A 102 -9.29 -0.78 4.47
N PHE A 103 -8.33 -1.51 5.04
CA PHE A 103 -8.58 -2.77 5.73
C PHE A 103 -9.48 -2.56 6.94
N VAL A 104 -9.16 -1.59 7.79
CA VAL A 104 -10.01 -1.21 8.93
C VAL A 104 -11.39 -0.73 8.47
N ARG A 105 -11.44 0.05 7.39
CA ARG A 105 -12.69 0.54 6.81
C ARG A 105 -13.54 -0.59 6.23
N ALA A 106 -12.93 -1.62 5.67
CA ALA A 106 -13.64 -2.82 5.22
C ALA A 106 -14.36 -3.52 6.38
N LEU A 107 -13.68 -3.69 7.53
CA LEU A 107 -14.20 -4.34 8.72
C LEU A 107 -15.22 -3.51 9.50
N SER A 108 -15.23 -2.18 9.34
CA SER A 108 -16.05 -1.26 10.14
C SER A 108 -17.56 -1.49 10.04
N VAL A 109 -18.02 -2.23 9.04
CA VAL A 109 -19.45 -2.61 8.91
C VAL A 109 -19.87 -3.55 10.04
N ARG A 110 -19.02 -4.52 10.38
CA ARG A 110 -19.31 -5.52 11.43
C ARG A 110 -18.71 -5.13 12.78
N TRP A 111 -17.56 -4.49 12.76
CA TRP A 111 -16.80 -4.17 13.96
C TRP A 111 -16.86 -2.66 14.25
N LYS A 112 -17.72 -2.27 15.20
CA LYS A 112 -18.04 -0.86 15.51
C LYS A 112 -17.14 -0.22 16.59
N ASN A 113 -16.25 -1.01 17.25
CA ASN A 113 -15.41 -0.50 18.32
C ASN A 113 -14.30 0.42 17.77
N PRO A 114 -14.31 1.74 18.02
CA PRO A 114 -13.35 2.66 17.46
C PRO A 114 -11.93 2.48 18.02
N TYR A 115 -11.80 2.06 19.27
CA TYR A 115 -10.49 1.78 19.88
C TYR A 115 -9.81 0.58 19.23
N GLY A 116 -10.59 -0.51 19.04
CA GLY A 116 -10.07 -1.68 18.36
C GLY A 116 -9.73 -1.40 16.90
N GLN A 117 -10.52 -0.58 16.21
CA GLN A 117 -10.20 -0.13 14.85
C GLN A 117 -8.90 0.67 14.79
N THR A 118 -8.69 1.60 15.72
CA THR A 118 -7.45 2.38 15.81
C THR A 118 -6.26 1.49 16.12
N LEU A 119 -6.40 0.57 17.09
CA LEU A 119 -5.34 -0.37 17.43
C LEU A 119 -4.95 -1.25 16.21
N LEU A 120 -5.95 -1.79 15.52
CA LEU A 120 -5.70 -2.59 14.31
C LEU A 120 -5.00 -1.76 13.22
N TYR A 121 -5.43 -0.51 13.02
CA TYR A 121 -4.76 0.38 12.08
C TYR A 121 -3.28 0.55 12.43
N LEU A 122 -2.95 0.82 13.68
CA LEU A 122 -1.57 1.01 14.14
C LEU A 122 -0.74 -0.27 14.00
N LEU A 123 -1.29 -1.43 14.34
CA LEU A 123 -0.62 -2.71 14.17
C LEU A 123 -0.30 -3.01 12.69
N LEU A 124 -1.23 -2.72 11.78
CA LEU A 124 -1.02 -2.89 10.34
C LEU A 124 -0.03 -1.86 9.79
N LEU A 125 -0.12 -0.59 10.23
CA LEU A 125 0.76 0.50 9.81
C LEU A 125 2.23 0.22 10.16
N PHE A 126 2.48 -0.32 11.35
CA PHE A 126 3.80 -0.69 11.85
C PHE A 126 4.07 -2.19 11.75
N SER A 127 3.45 -2.86 10.79
CA SER A 127 3.70 -4.28 10.56
C SER A 127 5.20 -4.55 10.33
N PRO A 128 5.81 -5.51 11.05
CA PRO A 128 7.22 -5.87 10.89
C PRO A 128 7.60 -6.18 9.44
N ILE A 129 6.70 -6.80 8.68
CA ILE A 129 6.92 -7.15 7.26
C ILE A 129 7.18 -5.89 6.42
N SER A 130 6.50 -4.78 6.73
CA SER A 130 6.68 -3.51 6.01
C SER A 130 7.86 -2.66 6.50
N LEU A 131 8.59 -3.14 7.52
CA LEU A 131 9.70 -2.44 8.17
C LEU A 131 11.02 -3.20 8.06
N THR A 132 11.01 -4.44 7.54
CA THR A 132 12.23 -5.23 7.40
C THR A 132 13.17 -4.61 6.37
N GLN A 133 14.45 -4.58 6.68
CA GLN A 133 15.48 -3.97 5.83
C GLN A 133 15.50 -4.55 4.42
N LEU A 134 15.40 -5.87 4.30
CA LEU A 134 15.39 -6.57 3.00
C LEU A 134 14.22 -6.13 2.10
N VAL A 135 13.07 -5.77 2.68
CA VAL A 135 11.88 -5.37 1.92
C VAL A 135 11.90 -3.87 1.63
N THR A 136 12.31 -3.05 2.60
CA THR A 136 12.16 -1.59 2.52
C THR A 136 13.38 -0.88 1.97
N GLN A 137 14.58 -1.44 2.11
CA GLN A 137 15.81 -0.81 1.66
C GLN A 137 16.16 -1.14 0.20
N ARG A 138 15.80 -2.32 -0.28
CA ARG A 138 16.04 -2.69 -1.67
C ARG A 138 14.95 -2.08 -2.57
N LEU A 139 15.36 -1.40 -3.63
CA LEU A 139 14.45 -0.94 -4.70
C LEU A 139 14.00 -2.12 -5.55
N TYR A 140 13.10 -2.92 -4.98
CA TYR A 140 12.60 -4.13 -5.61
C TYR A 140 11.10 -4.32 -5.38
N ARG A 141 10.46 -5.06 -6.29
CA ARG A 141 9.00 -5.28 -6.30
C ARG A 141 8.42 -5.80 -4.97
N MET A 142 9.21 -6.54 -4.17
CA MET A 142 8.74 -7.05 -2.87
C MET A 142 8.41 -5.95 -1.87
N ALA A 143 8.97 -4.76 -2.03
CA ALA A 143 8.72 -3.64 -1.12
C ALA A 143 7.28 -3.14 -1.13
N ILE A 144 6.59 -3.24 -2.28
CA ILE A 144 5.20 -2.79 -2.39
C ILE A 144 4.18 -3.88 -2.02
N VAL A 145 4.62 -5.14 -1.94
CA VAL A 145 3.74 -6.30 -1.68
C VAL A 145 2.97 -6.16 -0.36
N PRO A 146 3.57 -5.79 0.80
CA PRO A 146 2.82 -5.70 2.05
C PRO A 146 1.63 -4.74 1.98
N GLY A 147 1.85 -3.53 1.43
CA GLY A 147 0.79 -2.55 1.26
C GLY A 147 -0.27 -3.00 0.24
N MET A 148 0.14 -3.58 -0.88
CA MET A 148 -0.78 -4.07 -1.91
C MET A 148 -1.64 -5.25 -1.43
N VAL A 149 -1.08 -6.16 -0.66
CA VAL A 149 -1.83 -7.26 -0.03
C VAL A 149 -2.96 -6.69 0.85
N LEU A 150 -2.68 -5.67 1.65
CA LEU A 150 -3.71 -5.02 2.46
C LEU A 150 -4.80 -4.39 1.59
N VAL A 151 -4.45 -3.73 0.48
CA VAL A 151 -5.43 -3.13 -0.44
C VAL A 151 -6.31 -4.20 -1.08
N VAL A 152 -5.73 -5.29 -1.59
CA VAL A 152 -6.46 -6.40 -2.20
C VAL A 152 -7.43 -7.04 -1.20
N PHE A 153 -6.94 -7.43 -0.02
CA PHE A 153 -7.78 -8.03 1.01
C PHE A 153 -8.87 -7.07 1.51
N SER A 154 -8.56 -5.77 1.59
CA SER A 154 -9.56 -4.76 1.94
C SER A 154 -10.71 -4.73 0.94
N GLY A 155 -10.40 -4.80 -0.34
CA GLY A 155 -11.39 -4.84 -1.41
C GLY A 155 -12.27 -6.08 -1.29
N MET A 156 -11.67 -7.27 -1.18
CA MET A 156 -12.38 -8.54 -1.07
C MET A 156 -13.27 -8.60 0.18
N ILE A 157 -12.74 -8.27 1.35
CA ILE A 157 -13.47 -8.24 2.62
C ILE A 157 -14.57 -7.17 2.56
N GLY A 158 -14.23 -5.99 2.03
CA GLY A 158 -15.15 -4.87 1.88
C GLY A 158 -16.36 -5.24 1.03
N LEU A 159 -16.16 -5.95 -0.08
CA LEU A 159 -17.21 -6.44 -0.95
C LEU A 159 -18.05 -7.52 -0.26
N THR A 160 -17.39 -8.53 0.32
CA THR A 160 -18.06 -9.67 0.98
C THR A 160 -18.95 -9.23 2.15
N LEU A 161 -18.46 -8.33 3.00
CA LEU A 161 -19.22 -7.86 4.16
C LEU A 161 -20.38 -6.92 3.78
N ARG A 162 -20.43 -6.45 2.54
CA ARG A 162 -21.48 -5.54 2.03
C ARG A 162 -22.41 -6.19 1.00
N LYS A 163 -22.32 -7.50 0.80
CA LYS A 163 -23.11 -8.23 -0.21
C LYS A 163 -24.62 -7.99 -0.14
N GLU A 164 -25.17 -7.72 1.05
CA GLU A 164 -26.59 -7.46 1.27
C GLU A 164 -26.96 -5.97 1.25
N LEU A 165 -25.97 -5.09 1.04
CA LEU A 165 -26.20 -3.65 0.95
C LEU A 165 -26.53 -3.25 -0.49
N PRO A 166 -27.14 -2.07 -0.72
CA PRO A 166 -27.40 -1.55 -2.06
C PRO A 166 -26.15 -1.51 -2.92
N LEU A 167 -26.30 -1.73 -4.24
CA LEU A 167 -25.19 -1.78 -5.22
C LEU A 167 -24.25 -0.57 -5.14
N LYS A 168 -24.80 0.63 -4.88
CA LYS A 168 -24.01 1.85 -4.69
C LYS A 168 -22.95 1.75 -3.58
N LYS A 169 -23.18 0.90 -2.56
CA LYS A 169 -22.24 0.66 -1.46
C LYS A 169 -21.27 -0.48 -1.73
N GLN A 170 -21.61 -1.37 -2.66
CA GLN A 170 -20.75 -2.49 -3.07
C GLN A 170 -19.78 -2.07 -4.18
N LEU A 171 -20.23 -1.26 -5.13
CA LEU A 171 -19.48 -0.88 -6.33
C LEU A 171 -18.07 -0.33 -6.05
N PRO A 172 -17.85 0.59 -5.10
CA PRO A 172 -16.50 1.08 -4.81
C PRO A 172 -15.54 -0.04 -4.37
N TRP A 173 -16.04 -1.03 -3.62
CA TRP A 173 -15.24 -2.16 -3.17
C TRP A 173 -14.98 -3.16 -4.31
N ALA A 174 -15.93 -3.37 -5.19
CA ALA A 174 -15.74 -4.19 -6.39
C ALA A 174 -14.70 -3.58 -7.33
N VAL A 175 -14.78 -2.28 -7.59
CA VAL A 175 -13.79 -1.54 -8.39
C VAL A 175 -12.42 -1.58 -7.72
N LEU A 176 -12.34 -1.31 -6.41
CA LEU A 176 -11.09 -1.40 -5.66
C LEU A 176 -10.46 -2.80 -5.78
N THR A 177 -11.27 -3.85 -5.63
CA THR A 177 -10.78 -5.24 -5.74
C THR A 177 -10.24 -5.53 -7.14
N GLY A 178 -11.00 -5.18 -8.17
CA GLY A 178 -10.60 -5.41 -9.57
C GLY A 178 -9.31 -4.68 -9.93
N VAL A 179 -9.24 -3.39 -9.65
CA VAL A 179 -8.05 -2.56 -9.93
C VAL A 179 -6.84 -3.03 -9.12
N ALA A 180 -7.03 -3.33 -7.82
CA ALA A 180 -5.94 -3.78 -6.97
C ALA A 180 -5.39 -5.15 -7.41
N LEU A 181 -6.26 -6.10 -7.77
CA LEU A 181 -5.85 -7.41 -8.29
C LEU A 181 -5.13 -7.28 -9.63
N ALA A 182 -5.65 -6.47 -10.57
CA ALA A 182 -5.04 -6.25 -11.85
C ALA A 182 -3.63 -5.63 -11.70
N PHE A 183 -3.49 -4.62 -10.83
CA PHE A 183 -2.19 -4.02 -10.54
C PHE A 183 -1.24 -5.00 -9.84
N PHE A 184 -1.74 -5.74 -8.86
CA PHE A 184 -0.95 -6.75 -8.13
C PHE A 184 -0.43 -7.84 -9.06
N TRP A 185 -1.23 -8.25 -10.04
CA TRP A 185 -0.81 -9.18 -11.09
C TRP A 185 0.37 -8.63 -11.92
N GLN A 186 0.36 -7.33 -12.22
CA GLN A 186 1.42 -6.67 -12.99
C GLN A 186 2.71 -6.42 -12.19
N ILE A 187 2.71 -6.67 -10.87
CA ILE A 187 3.94 -6.59 -10.05
C ILE A 187 4.80 -7.86 -10.19
N ARG A 188 4.21 -8.94 -10.67
CA ARG A 188 4.84 -10.26 -10.75
C ARG A 188 6.06 -10.33 -11.67
#